data_86cfe67e1253f0e16e845181c40f9f1e
#
_entry.id   86cfe67e1253f0e16e845181c40f9f1e
#
_cell.length_a   1.000
_cell.length_b   1.000
_cell.length_c   1.000
_cell.angle_alpha   90.00
_cell.angle_beta   90.00
_cell.angle_gamma   90.00
#
_symmetry.space_group_name_H-M   'P 1'
#
loop_
_entity.id
_entity.type
_entity.pdbx_description
1 polymer ?
#
loop_
_entity_poly.entity_id
_entity_poly.type
_entity_poly.pdbx_seq_one_letter_code
_entity_poly.pdbx_strand_id
1 'polypeptide(L)'
;MYEKINKLSDDLKAKLVGCRRDFHKFAESGWFEMRTTSLIARRLTDLGYEVLVGKDVCLDESRMGLPSGEEMEASYIRAKEQGADPEFLEKTRGGFTGANGALRYGVGPVVVMRFDIDALGVVEDESDEHRPWREGFSSVNKGMMHACGHDGHAAIGLGVAEVLMGVRDSLKGTVKLIFQPAEEGVRGAKSIVDKGHLDGVDYVLACHINERATEEDKVSDITAGSGGSLATTKLDAFFYGKSAHAGGNPQDGKNALAAAVTAAQNLLAIPRNSKSDTRINIGVLK
;
A
#
# COMPACT_ATOMS: atom_id res chain seq x y z
N MET A 1 -1.63 -1.55 -32.91
CA MET A 1 -1.56 -1.08 -31.51
C MET A 1 -1.00 -2.19 -30.60
N TYR A 2 -1.57 -3.38 -30.57
CA TYR A 2 -1.12 -4.47 -29.66
C TYR A 2 0.34 -4.87 -29.86
N GLU A 3 0.83 -5.03 -31.09
CA GLU A 3 2.24 -5.33 -31.35
C GLU A 3 3.19 -4.25 -30.78
N LYS A 4 2.78 -2.96 -30.88
CA LYS A 4 3.56 -1.86 -30.30
C LYS A 4 3.56 -1.91 -28.78
N ILE A 5 2.43 -2.24 -28.15
CA ILE A 5 2.33 -2.42 -26.70
C ILE A 5 3.24 -3.57 -26.23
N ASN A 6 3.18 -4.72 -26.89
CA ASN A 6 4.00 -5.89 -26.56
C ASN A 6 5.49 -5.53 -26.64
N LYS A 7 5.91 -4.90 -27.76
CA LYS A 7 7.30 -4.47 -27.92
C LYS A 7 7.75 -3.50 -26.82
N LEU A 8 6.95 -2.47 -26.52
CA LEU A 8 7.26 -1.51 -25.46
C LEU A 8 7.37 -2.20 -24.09
N SER A 9 6.48 -3.17 -23.81
CA SER A 9 6.50 -3.92 -22.56
C SER A 9 7.76 -4.79 -22.44
N ASP A 10 8.17 -5.46 -23.53
CA ASP A 10 9.38 -6.26 -23.54
C ASP A 10 10.65 -5.40 -23.34
N ASP A 11 10.69 -4.23 -24.00
CA ASP A 11 11.82 -3.28 -23.89
C ASP A 11 11.96 -2.73 -22.45
N LEU A 12 10.87 -2.67 -21.68
CA LEU A 12 10.85 -2.17 -20.29
C LEU A 12 11.25 -3.21 -19.23
N LYS A 13 11.30 -4.49 -19.56
CA LYS A 13 11.47 -5.59 -18.59
C LYS A 13 12.63 -5.37 -17.61
N ALA A 14 13.81 -5.09 -18.10
CA ALA A 14 14.99 -4.89 -17.24
C ALA A 14 14.85 -3.68 -16.32
N LYS A 15 14.26 -2.59 -16.83
CA LYS A 15 13.99 -1.37 -16.08
C LYS A 15 12.98 -1.62 -14.96
N LEU A 16 11.90 -2.34 -15.24
CA LEU A 16 10.86 -2.66 -14.25
C LEU A 16 11.40 -3.56 -13.14
N VAL A 17 12.26 -4.53 -13.48
CA VAL A 17 12.95 -5.35 -12.46
C VAL A 17 13.84 -4.48 -11.57
N GLY A 18 14.59 -3.55 -12.14
CA GLY A 18 15.40 -2.60 -11.35
C GLY A 18 14.55 -1.71 -10.45
N CYS A 19 13.45 -1.17 -10.97
CA CYS A 19 12.50 -0.34 -10.24
C CYS A 19 11.86 -1.12 -9.07
N ARG A 20 11.37 -2.34 -9.32
CA ARG A 20 10.82 -3.23 -8.31
C ARG A 20 11.81 -3.51 -7.19
N ARG A 21 13.08 -3.82 -7.52
CA ARG A 21 14.14 -4.09 -6.55
C ARG A 21 14.52 -2.86 -5.72
N ASP A 22 14.45 -1.66 -6.32
CA ASP A 22 14.67 -0.42 -5.58
C ASP A 22 13.55 -0.16 -4.57
N PHE A 23 12.28 -0.30 -4.95
CA PHE A 23 11.17 -0.20 -4.01
C PHE A 23 11.23 -1.25 -2.92
N HIS A 24 11.59 -2.50 -3.26
CA HIS A 24 11.77 -3.58 -2.28
C HIS A 24 12.82 -3.24 -1.25
N LYS A 25 13.97 -2.76 -1.71
CA LYS A 25 15.11 -2.39 -0.86
C LYS A 25 14.79 -1.27 0.12
N PHE A 26 13.96 -0.33 -0.29
CA PHE A 26 13.57 0.82 0.52
C PHE A 26 12.09 0.73 0.91
N ALA A 27 11.67 -0.46 1.37
CA ALA A 27 10.30 -0.73 1.75
C ALA A 27 9.77 0.26 2.80
N GLU A 28 8.57 0.78 2.58
CA GLU A 28 7.89 1.76 3.43
C GLU A 28 6.47 1.28 3.69
N SER A 29 6.08 1.13 4.96
CA SER A 29 4.74 0.71 5.33
C SER A 29 3.72 1.85 5.24
N GLY A 30 2.43 1.51 5.34
CA GLY A 30 1.33 2.44 5.12
C GLY A 30 1.42 3.75 5.89
N TRP A 31 1.25 4.86 5.19
CA TRP A 31 1.45 6.26 5.55
C TRP A 31 2.91 6.70 5.72
N PHE A 32 3.87 5.80 5.48
CA PHE A 32 5.29 6.10 5.46
C PHE A 32 5.90 6.07 4.05
N GLU A 33 5.12 5.82 3.00
CA GLU A 33 5.56 5.63 1.61
C GLU A 33 6.03 6.95 0.96
N MET A 34 6.81 7.73 1.71
CA MET A 34 7.21 9.09 1.32
C MET A 34 8.24 9.10 0.19
N ARG A 35 9.27 8.24 0.29
CA ARG A 35 10.25 8.04 -0.79
C ARG A 35 9.60 7.47 -2.02
N THR A 36 8.86 6.38 -1.86
CA THR A 36 8.14 5.69 -2.94
C THR A 36 7.22 6.64 -3.68
N THR A 37 6.38 7.40 -2.95
CA THR A 37 5.50 8.43 -3.52
C THR A 37 6.28 9.46 -4.32
N SER A 38 7.38 9.98 -3.76
CA SER A 38 8.15 11.05 -4.40
C SER A 38 8.77 10.62 -5.73
N LEU A 39 9.31 9.40 -5.78
CA LEU A 39 9.91 8.82 -6.99
C LEU A 39 8.86 8.49 -8.06
N ILE A 40 7.71 7.97 -7.65
CA ILE A 40 6.58 7.73 -8.56
C ILE A 40 6.11 9.06 -9.17
N ALA A 41 5.92 10.08 -8.34
CA ALA A 41 5.48 11.39 -8.80
C ALA A 41 6.47 12.02 -9.77
N ARG A 42 7.78 11.96 -9.48
CA ARG A 42 8.84 12.40 -10.39
C ARG A 42 8.75 11.67 -11.73
N ARG A 43 8.65 10.35 -11.70
CA ARG A 43 8.60 9.56 -12.93
C ARG A 43 7.37 9.86 -13.78
N LEU A 44 6.20 10.02 -13.16
CA LEU A 44 4.98 10.41 -13.87
C LEU A 44 5.11 11.82 -14.48
N THR A 45 5.70 12.76 -13.76
CA THR A 45 5.95 14.12 -14.24
C THR A 45 6.89 14.12 -15.45
N ASP A 46 8.00 13.38 -15.39
CA ASP A 46 8.96 13.25 -16.47
C ASP A 46 8.33 12.61 -17.73
N LEU A 47 7.32 11.77 -17.55
CA LEU A 47 6.53 11.20 -18.64
C LEU A 47 5.46 12.15 -19.19
N GLY A 48 5.20 13.28 -18.54
CA GLY A 48 4.24 14.28 -19.00
C GLY A 48 2.81 14.09 -18.50
N TYR A 49 2.62 13.35 -17.38
CA TYR A 49 1.33 13.24 -16.71
C TYR A 49 1.00 14.51 -15.92
N GLU A 50 -0.30 14.82 -15.78
CA GLU A 50 -0.78 15.74 -14.75
C GLU A 50 -0.69 15.00 -13.41
N VAL A 51 0.17 15.46 -12.48
CA VAL A 51 0.47 14.72 -11.24
C VAL A 51 -0.07 15.44 -10.01
N LEU A 52 -0.81 14.69 -9.19
CA LEU A 52 -1.27 15.09 -7.86
C LEU A 52 -0.53 14.28 -6.80
N VAL A 53 -0.12 14.92 -5.71
CA VAL A 53 0.59 14.32 -4.57
C VAL A 53 0.12 14.96 -3.26
N GLY A 54 0.22 14.23 -2.19
CA GLY A 54 0.00 14.79 -0.87
C GLY A 54 -1.49 15.02 -0.57
N LYS A 55 -1.81 16.19 -0.04
CA LYS A 55 -3.18 16.58 0.31
C LYS A 55 -4.13 16.64 -0.89
N ASP A 56 -3.59 16.70 -2.10
CA ASP A 56 -4.41 16.66 -3.31
C ASP A 56 -4.86 15.24 -3.64
N VAL A 57 -4.21 14.21 -3.08
CA VAL A 57 -4.55 12.80 -3.29
C VAL A 57 -5.47 12.26 -2.19
N CYS A 58 -5.17 12.57 -0.92
CA CYS A 58 -5.87 12.02 0.23
C CYS A 58 -6.68 13.07 0.97
N LEU A 59 -7.93 12.76 1.29
CA LEU A 59 -8.73 13.55 2.23
C LEU A 59 -8.30 13.22 3.65
N ASP A 60 -7.89 14.23 4.43
CA ASP A 60 -7.29 14.05 5.76
C ASP A 60 -8.22 13.32 6.74
N GLU A 61 -9.47 13.74 6.81
CA GLU A 61 -10.48 13.22 7.73
C GLU A 61 -10.84 11.75 7.45
N SER A 62 -10.51 11.26 6.27
CA SER A 62 -10.81 9.88 5.85
C SER A 62 -9.59 8.94 5.89
N ARG A 63 -8.43 9.44 6.31
CA ARG A 63 -7.25 8.61 6.54
C ARG A 63 -7.41 7.82 7.84
N MET A 64 -7.17 6.53 7.82
CA MET A 64 -7.36 5.63 8.97
C MET A 64 -6.03 5.04 9.44
N GLY A 65 -5.94 4.79 10.75
CA GLY A 65 -4.77 4.13 11.34
C GLY A 65 -3.47 4.89 11.13
N LEU A 66 -3.52 6.21 11.32
CA LEU A 66 -2.35 7.07 11.18
C LEU A 66 -1.30 6.75 12.25
N PRO A 67 -0.01 6.69 11.86
CA PRO A 67 1.10 6.70 12.81
C PRO A 67 1.13 8.00 13.62
N SER A 68 1.94 8.03 14.67
CA SER A 68 2.20 9.25 15.42
C SER A 68 2.95 10.29 14.57
N GLY A 69 2.83 11.56 14.94
CA GLY A 69 3.56 12.64 14.25
C GLY A 69 5.08 12.46 14.31
N GLU A 70 5.60 11.91 15.42
CA GLU A 70 7.02 11.62 15.59
C GLU A 70 7.49 10.51 14.63
N GLU A 71 6.74 9.42 14.49
CA GLU A 71 7.04 8.35 13.55
C GLU A 71 6.98 8.84 12.10
N MET A 72 6.02 9.69 11.76
CA MET A 72 5.92 10.30 10.43
C MET A 72 7.11 11.20 10.12
N GLU A 73 7.56 12.03 11.07
CA GLU A 73 8.73 12.89 10.86
C GLU A 73 10.02 12.08 10.75
N ALA A 74 10.19 11.03 11.56
CA ALA A 74 11.32 10.11 11.43
C ALA A 74 11.34 9.44 10.05
N SER A 75 10.17 9.05 9.53
CA SER A 75 10.03 8.47 8.19
C SER A 75 10.37 9.48 7.09
N TYR A 76 9.97 10.74 7.26
CA TYR A 76 10.32 11.82 6.33
C TYR A 76 11.84 12.03 6.25
N ILE A 77 12.52 12.07 7.39
CA ILE A 77 13.99 12.21 7.46
C ILE A 77 14.66 11.01 6.77
N ARG A 78 14.22 9.79 7.08
CA ARG A 78 14.72 8.57 6.45
C ARG A 78 14.53 8.59 4.93
N ALA A 79 13.34 8.96 4.44
CA ALA A 79 13.05 9.05 3.02
C ALA A 79 13.99 10.03 2.29
N LYS A 80 14.28 11.18 2.93
CA LYS A 80 15.23 12.18 2.43
C LYS A 80 16.65 11.62 2.32
N GLU A 81 17.12 10.92 3.35
CA GLU A 81 18.45 10.30 3.38
C GLU A 81 18.57 9.16 2.36
N GLN A 82 17.49 8.47 2.06
CA GLN A 82 17.42 7.38 1.10
C GLN A 82 17.18 7.83 -0.35
N GLY A 83 17.25 9.12 -0.63
CA GLY A 83 17.22 9.66 -1.99
C GLY A 83 15.80 9.86 -2.55
N ALA A 84 14.84 10.22 -1.70
CA ALA A 84 13.55 10.71 -2.16
C ALA A 84 13.72 11.98 -3.02
N ASP A 85 12.83 12.16 -4.00
CA ASP A 85 12.80 13.38 -4.81
C ASP A 85 12.41 14.59 -3.94
N PRO A 86 13.25 15.63 -3.82
CA PRO A 86 13.03 16.70 -2.88
C PRO A 86 11.81 17.58 -3.19
N GLU A 87 11.40 17.68 -4.47
CA GLU A 87 10.23 18.48 -4.86
C GLU A 87 8.94 17.83 -4.37
N PHE A 88 8.83 16.51 -4.51
CA PHE A 88 7.62 15.77 -4.14
C PHE A 88 7.63 15.31 -2.69
N LEU A 89 8.80 15.07 -2.11
CA LEU A 89 8.94 14.64 -0.72
C LEU A 89 8.27 15.63 0.25
N GLU A 90 8.46 16.95 0.04
CA GLU A 90 7.86 17.97 0.91
C GLU A 90 6.32 17.87 0.96
N LYS A 91 5.68 17.45 -0.15
CA LYS A 91 4.23 17.27 -0.23
C LYS A 91 3.71 16.08 0.57
N THR A 92 4.59 15.15 0.96
CA THR A 92 4.22 13.95 1.72
C THR A 92 4.25 14.13 3.23
N ARG A 93 4.66 15.30 3.73
CA ARG A 93 4.71 15.56 5.17
C ARG A 93 3.39 15.24 5.88
N GLY A 94 3.50 14.64 7.07
CA GLY A 94 2.34 14.20 7.84
C GLY A 94 1.67 12.96 7.27
N GLY A 95 2.40 12.13 6.49
CA GLY A 95 1.90 10.88 5.94
C GLY A 95 0.90 11.05 4.79
N PHE A 96 0.93 12.20 4.10
CA PHE A 96 0.13 12.39 2.88
C PHE A 96 0.83 11.74 1.70
N THR A 97 0.83 10.41 1.67
CA THR A 97 1.48 9.58 0.66
C THR A 97 0.53 9.19 -0.47
N GLY A 98 1.06 8.56 -1.52
CA GLY A 98 0.34 8.26 -2.74
C GLY A 98 0.46 9.33 -3.83
N ALA A 99 0.29 8.91 -5.07
CA ALA A 99 0.37 9.78 -6.24
C ALA A 99 -0.71 9.41 -7.27
N ASN A 100 -1.28 10.41 -7.91
CA ASN A 100 -2.21 10.25 -9.02
C ASN A 100 -1.65 10.91 -10.27
N GLY A 101 -1.57 10.17 -11.38
CA GLY A 101 -1.21 10.68 -12.69
C GLY A 101 -2.39 10.64 -13.64
N ALA A 102 -2.67 11.71 -14.37
CA ALA A 102 -3.75 11.74 -15.34
C ALA A 102 -3.24 12.11 -16.75
N LEU A 103 -3.80 11.44 -17.75
CA LEU A 103 -3.64 11.75 -19.16
C LEU A 103 -5.01 11.96 -19.79
N ARG A 104 -5.16 13.03 -20.57
CA ARG A 104 -6.42 13.40 -21.24
C ARG A 104 -6.23 13.42 -22.76
N TYR A 105 -7.02 12.61 -23.46
CA TYR A 105 -6.95 12.43 -24.90
C TYR A 105 -8.30 12.74 -25.58
N GLY A 106 -8.90 13.87 -25.23
CA GLY A 106 -10.19 14.31 -25.78
C GLY A 106 -11.40 13.60 -25.19
N VAL A 107 -12.47 13.49 -25.97
CA VAL A 107 -13.74 12.88 -25.54
C VAL A 107 -13.63 11.36 -25.55
N GLY A 108 -14.07 10.72 -24.49
CA GLY A 108 -14.07 9.27 -24.33
C GLY A 108 -14.24 8.86 -22.86
N PRO A 109 -14.15 7.58 -22.56
CA PRO A 109 -14.32 7.08 -21.21
C PRO A 109 -13.20 7.54 -20.26
N VAL A 110 -13.54 7.60 -18.98
CA VAL A 110 -12.60 7.82 -17.88
C VAL A 110 -12.26 6.48 -17.24
N VAL A 111 -11.02 6.06 -17.37
CA VAL A 111 -10.52 4.78 -16.86
C VAL A 111 -9.52 5.05 -15.74
N VAL A 112 -9.70 4.40 -14.61
CA VAL A 112 -8.73 4.37 -13.51
C VAL A 112 -8.00 3.03 -13.51
N MET A 113 -6.68 3.09 -13.33
CA MET A 113 -5.87 1.91 -12.99
C MET A 113 -5.22 2.14 -11.63
N ARG A 114 -5.45 1.19 -10.69
CA ARG A 114 -5.00 1.30 -9.30
C ARG A 114 -3.86 0.35 -9.02
N PHE A 115 -2.84 0.86 -8.33
CA PHE A 115 -1.66 0.15 -7.87
C PHE A 115 -1.41 0.55 -6.41
N ASP A 116 -1.37 -0.41 -5.50
CA ASP A 116 -0.95 -0.15 -4.12
C ASP A 116 0.57 -0.11 -4.01
N ILE A 117 1.09 0.59 -2.97
CA ILE A 117 2.50 0.90 -2.90
C ILE A 117 3.13 0.70 -1.52
N ASP A 118 2.36 0.33 -0.52
CA ASP A 118 2.83 0.17 0.85
C ASP A 118 3.42 -1.21 1.13
N ALA A 119 4.35 -1.28 2.08
CA ALA A 119 4.93 -2.50 2.61
C ALA A 119 4.24 -2.94 3.91
N LEU A 120 4.53 -4.15 4.33
CA LEU A 120 4.11 -4.72 5.62
C LEU A 120 5.15 -4.48 6.72
N GLY A 121 4.67 -4.41 7.96
CA GLY A 121 5.50 -4.40 9.17
C GLY A 121 6.03 -5.81 9.49
N VAL A 122 6.87 -6.35 8.61
CA VAL A 122 7.42 -7.71 8.67
C VAL A 122 8.94 -7.64 8.66
N VAL A 123 9.58 -8.47 9.49
CA VAL A 123 11.04 -8.66 9.44
C VAL A 123 11.37 -9.57 8.27
N GLU A 124 12.17 -9.06 7.35
CA GLU A 124 12.63 -9.82 6.19
C GLU A 124 13.70 -10.82 6.58
N ASP A 125 13.68 -12.02 5.96
CA ASP A 125 14.67 -13.06 6.16
C ASP A 125 16.04 -12.65 5.59
N GLU A 126 17.08 -12.83 6.39
CA GLU A 126 18.49 -12.52 6.05
C GLU A 126 19.30 -13.79 5.76
N SER A 127 18.66 -14.88 5.32
CA SER A 127 19.35 -16.10 4.93
C SER A 127 19.70 -16.14 3.44
N ASP A 128 20.68 -16.96 3.08
CA ASP A 128 21.07 -17.18 1.67
C ASP A 128 20.00 -17.91 0.85
N GLU A 129 19.00 -18.49 1.50
CA GLU A 129 17.83 -19.08 0.83
C GLU A 129 16.88 -17.99 0.34
N HIS A 130 16.87 -16.84 0.99
CA HIS A 130 16.05 -15.69 0.61
C HIS A 130 16.70 -14.90 -0.54
N ARG A 131 16.06 -14.90 -1.69
CA ARG A 131 16.60 -14.29 -2.91
C ARG A 131 16.91 -12.79 -2.77
N PRO A 132 16.06 -11.94 -2.18
CA PRO A 132 16.37 -10.52 -1.98
C PRO A 132 17.66 -10.31 -1.17
N TRP A 133 17.87 -11.09 -0.11
CA TRP A 133 19.10 -11.05 0.69
C TRP A 133 20.30 -11.44 -0.15
N ARG A 134 20.27 -12.61 -0.76
CA ARG A 134 21.36 -13.15 -1.58
C ARG A 134 21.76 -12.24 -2.76
N GLU A 135 20.78 -11.55 -3.37
CA GLU A 135 21.01 -10.66 -4.51
C GLU A 135 21.16 -9.19 -4.11
N GLY A 136 21.19 -8.85 -2.81
CA GLY A 136 21.53 -7.54 -2.26
C GLY A 136 20.45 -6.45 -2.43
N PHE A 137 19.19 -6.87 -2.55
CA PHE A 137 18.07 -5.93 -2.60
C PHE A 137 17.00 -6.13 -1.50
N SER A 138 17.31 -6.91 -0.44
CA SER A 138 16.47 -6.98 0.76
C SER A 138 16.30 -5.61 1.42
N SER A 139 15.23 -5.46 2.18
CA SER A 139 14.88 -4.18 2.81
C SER A 139 15.96 -3.70 3.78
N VAL A 140 16.41 -2.46 3.57
CA VAL A 140 17.29 -1.76 4.52
C VAL A 140 16.50 -1.11 5.66
N ASN A 141 15.19 -1.00 5.50
CA ASN A 141 14.28 -0.48 6.51
C ASN A 141 13.82 -1.62 7.42
N LYS A 142 14.61 -1.89 8.46
CA LYS A 142 14.37 -3.03 9.38
C LYS A 142 12.94 -3.03 9.91
N GLY A 143 12.30 -4.21 9.87
CA GLY A 143 10.92 -4.40 10.28
C GLY A 143 9.88 -3.98 9.22
N MET A 144 10.31 -3.67 8.00
CA MET A 144 9.45 -3.39 6.86
C MET A 144 9.88 -4.23 5.66
N MET A 145 8.94 -4.90 5.02
CA MET A 145 9.19 -5.75 3.84
C MET A 145 8.00 -5.70 2.89
N HIS A 146 8.25 -5.68 1.59
CA HIS A 146 7.20 -5.88 0.58
C HIS A 146 6.84 -7.37 0.45
N ALA A 147 6.23 -7.93 1.52
CA ALA A 147 5.81 -9.33 1.55
C ALA A 147 4.52 -9.61 0.74
N CYS A 148 3.74 -8.56 0.43
CA CYS A 148 2.53 -8.67 -0.40
C CYS A 148 2.76 -8.35 -1.89
N GLY A 149 3.97 -7.91 -2.27
CA GLY A 149 4.32 -7.67 -3.68
C GLY A 149 3.96 -6.29 -4.22
N HIS A 150 3.62 -5.32 -3.36
CA HIS A 150 3.24 -3.98 -3.79
C HIS A 150 4.40 -3.19 -4.44
N ASP A 151 5.65 -3.55 -4.17
CA ASP A 151 6.82 -3.10 -4.94
C ASP A 151 6.71 -3.47 -6.43
N GLY A 152 6.18 -4.66 -6.71
CA GLY A 152 5.86 -5.10 -8.06
C GLY A 152 4.70 -4.33 -8.67
N HIS A 153 3.64 -4.04 -7.88
CA HIS A 153 2.50 -3.26 -8.36
C HIS A 153 2.91 -1.82 -8.69
N ALA A 154 3.73 -1.17 -7.86
CA ALA A 154 4.29 0.15 -8.13
C ALA A 154 5.11 0.15 -9.43
N ALA A 155 5.98 -0.86 -9.63
CA ALA A 155 6.78 -1.00 -10.84
C ALA A 155 5.90 -1.26 -12.08
N ILE A 156 4.87 -2.12 -11.98
CA ILE A 156 3.90 -2.37 -13.05
C ILE A 156 3.17 -1.07 -13.41
N GLY A 157 2.72 -0.30 -12.41
CA GLY A 157 2.05 0.98 -12.63
C GLY A 157 2.91 1.98 -13.41
N LEU A 158 4.20 2.07 -13.09
CA LEU A 158 5.15 2.89 -13.84
C LEU A 158 5.41 2.36 -15.26
N GLY A 159 5.45 1.03 -15.43
CA GLY A 159 5.51 0.40 -16.75
C GLY A 159 4.30 0.72 -17.61
N VAL A 160 3.10 0.61 -17.03
CA VAL A 160 1.85 1.00 -17.67
C VAL A 160 1.89 2.47 -18.09
N ALA A 161 2.39 3.35 -17.21
CA ALA A 161 2.55 4.78 -17.53
C ALA A 161 3.42 5.01 -18.77
N GLU A 162 4.55 4.33 -18.90
CA GLU A 162 5.43 4.45 -20.06
C GLU A 162 4.81 3.87 -21.34
N VAL A 163 4.16 2.72 -21.25
CA VAL A 163 3.48 2.10 -22.41
C VAL A 163 2.35 2.97 -22.91
N LEU A 164 1.52 3.53 -22.02
CA LEU A 164 0.44 4.44 -22.40
C LEU A 164 0.97 5.69 -23.13
N MET A 165 2.06 6.28 -22.66
CA MET A 165 2.72 7.38 -23.36
C MET A 165 3.22 6.97 -24.74
N GLY A 166 3.75 5.75 -24.87
CA GLY A 166 4.20 5.21 -26.15
C GLY A 166 3.09 5.03 -27.18
N VAL A 167 1.84 4.83 -26.74
CA VAL A 167 0.67 4.63 -27.62
C VAL A 167 -0.34 5.79 -27.55
N ARG A 168 0.01 6.89 -26.94
CA ARG A 168 -0.88 8.02 -26.62
C ARG A 168 -1.74 8.49 -27.80
N ASP A 169 -1.17 8.53 -29.00
CA ASP A 169 -1.87 9.02 -30.21
C ASP A 169 -3.04 8.09 -30.65
N SER A 170 -3.09 6.89 -30.09
CA SER A 170 -4.16 5.91 -30.32
C SER A 170 -5.20 5.86 -29.20
N LEU A 171 -5.04 6.67 -28.14
CA LEU A 171 -5.92 6.70 -26.98
C LEU A 171 -7.01 7.78 -27.15
N LYS A 172 -8.16 7.55 -26.49
CA LYS A 172 -9.26 8.50 -26.34
C LYS A 172 -9.76 8.49 -24.91
N GLY A 173 -10.32 9.62 -24.48
CA GLY A 173 -10.83 9.76 -23.12
C GLY A 173 -9.76 10.16 -22.12
N THR A 174 -9.90 9.72 -20.88
CA THR A 174 -8.99 10.01 -19.77
C THR A 174 -8.50 8.71 -19.12
N VAL A 175 -7.20 8.60 -18.91
CA VAL A 175 -6.64 7.54 -18.08
C VAL A 175 -6.06 8.17 -16.82
N LYS A 176 -6.47 7.66 -15.65
CA LYS A 176 -5.92 8.02 -14.35
C LYS A 176 -5.15 6.83 -13.79
N LEU A 177 -3.92 7.04 -13.35
CA LEU A 177 -3.13 6.05 -12.62
C LEU A 177 -3.10 6.45 -11.15
N ILE A 178 -3.65 5.62 -10.28
CA ILE A 178 -3.69 5.86 -8.84
C ILE A 178 -2.71 4.93 -8.16
N PHE A 179 -1.66 5.50 -7.57
CA PHE A 179 -0.71 4.81 -6.72
C PHE A 179 -1.18 4.98 -5.28
N GLN A 180 -1.90 3.98 -4.79
CA GLN A 180 -2.63 4.03 -3.52
C GLN A 180 -1.72 3.73 -2.34
N PRO A 181 -1.64 4.60 -1.33
CA PRO A 181 -0.95 4.33 -0.08
C PRO A 181 -1.82 3.49 0.86
N ALA A 182 -1.18 2.90 1.89
CA ALA A 182 -1.80 2.28 3.04
C ALA A 182 -2.95 1.31 2.68
N GLU A 183 -2.71 0.43 1.70
CA GLU A 183 -3.65 -0.64 1.36
C GLU A 183 -3.73 -1.63 2.50
N GLU A 184 -2.57 -2.00 3.06
CA GLU A 184 -2.45 -2.94 4.14
C GLU A 184 -3.28 -2.49 5.35
N GLY A 185 -4.24 -3.32 5.65
CA GLY A 185 -5.19 -2.99 6.70
C GLY A 185 -6.35 -2.10 6.27
N VAL A 186 -6.58 -1.90 4.95
CA VAL A 186 -7.75 -1.18 4.40
C VAL A 186 -7.83 0.26 4.92
N ARG A 187 -6.70 0.98 4.92
CA ARG A 187 -6.59 2.31 5.54
C ARG A 187 -6.62 3.47 4.56
N GLY A 188 -6.08 3.28 3.33
CA GLY A 188 -5.81 4.35 2.39
C GLY A 188 -6.91 4.60 1.37
N ALA A 189 -7.55 3.57 0.83
CA ALA A 189 -8.49 3.69 -0.29
C ALA A 189 -9.64 4.67 -0.02
N LYS A 190 -10.22 4.64 1.19
CA LYS A 190 -11.32 5.54 1.56
C LYS A 190 -10.95 7.02 1.40
N SER A 191 -9.73 7.40 1.78
CA SER A 191 -9.28 8.79 1.70
C SER A 191 -9.15 9.30 0.25
N ILE A 192 -8.87 8.42 -0.69
CA ILE A 192 -8.81 8.71 -2.13
C ILE A 192 -10.21 8.83 -2.72
N VAL A 193 -11.12 7.92 -2.34
CA VAL A 193 -12.52 7.94 -2.79
C VAL A 193 -13.22 9.19 -2.29
N ASP A 194 -13.14 9.48 -1.00
CA ASP A 194 -13.77 10.65 -0.37
C ASP A 194 -13.17 11.98 -0.88
N LYS A 195 -11.95 11.96 -1.41
CA LYS A 195 -11.33 13.10 -2.11
C LYS A 195 -11.93 13.36 -3.50
N GLY A 196 -12.76 12.44 -4.03
CA GLY A 196 -13.44 12.57 -5.31
C GLY A 196 -12.65 12.06 -6.52
N HIS A 197 -11.57 11.30 -6.32
CA HIS A 197 -10.76 10.82 -7.45
C HIS A 197 -11.47 9.81 -8.34
N LEU A 198 -12.53 9.16 -7.83
CA LEU A 198 -13.36 8.23 -8.59
C LEU A 198 -14.65 8.87 -9.14
N ASP A 199 -14.87 10.16 -8.94
CA ASP A 199 -16.05 10.84 -9.46
C ASP A 199 -16.00 10.89 -11.00
N GLY A 200 -17.11 10.49 -11.63
CA GLY A 200 -17.23 10.46 -13.08
C GLY A 200 -16.32 9.44 -13.77
N VAL A 201 -15.85 8.42 -13.05
CA VAL A 201 -15.06 7.32 -13.61
C VAL A 201 -16.00 6.25 -14.17
N ASP A 202 -15.75 5.82 -15.42
CA ASP A 202 -16.52 4.77 -16.08
C ASP A 202 -16.02 3.37 -15.75
N TYR A 203 -14.68 3.20 -15.63
CA TYR A 203 -14.06 1.90 -15.38
C TYR A 203 -12.91 2.01 -14.38
N VAL A 204 -12.85 1.04 -13.46
CA VAL A 204 -11.73 0.87 -12.51
C VAL A 204 -11.10 -0.50 -12.74
N LEU A 205 -9.79 -0.51 -12.95
CA LEU A 205 -8.98 -1.72 -13.08
C LEU A 205 -7.95 -1.75 -11.93
N ALA A 206 -7.74 -2.92 -11.36
CA ALA A 206 -6.69 -3.19 -10.39
C ALA A 206 -6.08 -4.56 -10.67
N CYS A 207 -4.84 -4.77 -10.25
CA CYS A 207 -4.21 -6.08 -10.28
C CYS A 207 -3.57 -6.38 -8.94
N HIS A 208 -3.41 -7.66 -8.64
CA HIS A 208 -2.65 -8.12 -7.50
C HIS A 208 -1.78 -9.33 -7.88
N ILE A 209 -0.52 -9.35 -7.43
CA ILE A 209 0.41 -10.45 -7.66
C ILE A 209 0.10 -11.55 -6.64
N ASN A 210 0.00 -12.79 -7.10
CA ASN A 210 -0.19 -14.00 -6.28
C ASN A 210 -1.47 -14.03 -5.40
N GLU A 211 -2.46 -13.20 -5.68
CA GLU A 211 -3.72 -13.29 -4.97
C GLU A 211 -4.44 -14.58 -5.38
N ARG A 212 -4.39 -15.63 -4.59
CA ARG A 212 -4.98 -16.95 -4.81
C ARG A 212 -4.23 -17.86 -5.79
N ALA A 213 -2.90 -17.71 -5.90
CA ALA A 213 -2.10 -18.68 -6.63
C ALA A 213 -2.29 -20.08 -6.05
N THR A 214 -2.51 -21.06 -6.90
CA THR A 214 -2.59 -22.48 -6.56
C THR A 214 -1.33 -23.20 -7.05
N GLU A 215 -1.13 -24.47 -6.66
CA GLU A 215 -0.02 -25.28 -7.17
C GLU A 215 -0.07 -25.52 -8.69
N GLU A 216 -1.22 -25.32 -9.31
CA GLU A 216 -1.44 -25.47 -10.76
C GLU A 216 -1.10 -24.19 -11.53
N ASP A 217 -1.04 -23.04 -10.88
CA ASP A 217 -0.78 -21.73 -11.51
C ASP A 217 0.68 -21.63 -11.95
N LYS A 218 0.89 -21.12 -13.14
CA LYS A 218 2.22 -20.90 -13.70
C LYS A 218 2.61 -19.44 -13.61
N VAL A 219 3.91 -19.19 -13.58
CA VAL A 219 4.44 -17.85 -13.80
C VAL A 219 3.93 -17.34 -15.14
N SER A 220 3.30 -16.16 -15.18
CA SER A 220 2.63 -15.54 -16.32
C SER A 220 1.13 -15.84 -16.49
N ASP A 221 0.53 -16.67 -15.68
CA ASP A 221 -0.92 -16.81 -15.71
C ASP A 221 -1.60 -15.54 -15.20
N ILE A 222 -2.63 -15.12 -15.90
CA ILE A 222 -3.44 -13.94 -15.55
C ILE A 222 -4.87 -14.38 -15.34
N THR A 223 -5.35 -14.27 -14.12
CA THR A 223 -6.75 -14.51 -13.79
C THR A 223 -7.54 -13.22 -13.89
N ALA A 224 -8.56 -13.22 -14.73
CA ALA A 224 -9.45 -12.07 -14.90
C ALA A 224 -10.62 -12.16 -13.92
N GLY A 225 -10.73 -11.14 -13.07
CA GLY A 225 -11.79 -11.00 -12.10
C GLY A 225 -11.55 -11.81 -10.83
N SER A 226 -11.53 -11.11 -9.69
CA SER A 226 -11.57 -11.70 -8.35
C SER A 226 -12.79 -11.19 -7.59
N GLY A 227 -13.31 -11.99 -6.70
CA GLY A 227 -14.46 -11.63 -5.88
C GLY A 227 -14.40 -12.31 -4.51
N GLY A 228 -15.33 -11.96 -3.63
CA GLY A 228 -15.42 -12.55 -2.29
C GLY A 228 -14.44 -11.95 -1.28
N SER A 229 -14.01 -10.70 -1.48
CA SER A 229 -13.26 -9.96 -0.47
C SER A 229 -14.13 -9.71 0.76
N LEU A 230 -13.51 -9.85 1.95
CA LEU A 230 -14.18 -9.62 3.22
C LEU A 230 -14.18 -8.13 3.57
N ALA A 231 -15.31 -7.64 4.07
CA ALA A 231 -15.32 -6.36 4.76
C ALA A 231 -14.51 -6.48 6.07
N THR A 232 -13.80 -5.42 6.41
CA THR A 232 -13.02 -5.39 7.66
C THR A 232 -13.41 -4.20 8.52
N THR A 233 -13.37 -4.41 9.84
CA THR A 233 -13.49 -3.35 10.84
C THR A 233 -12.34 -3.52 11.81
N LYS A 234 -11.59 -2.45 12.08
CA LYS A 234 -10.50 -2.42 13.06
C LYS A 234 -10.94 -1.64 14.28
N LEU A 235 -10.64 -2.19 15.44
CA LEU A 235 -11.01 -1.62 16.73
C LEU A 235 -9.80 -1.65 17.65
N ASP A 236 -9.57 -0.54 18.35
CA ASP A 236 -8.64 -0.46 19.47
C ASP A 236 -9.45 -0.43 20.77
N ALA A 237 -9.09 -1.30 21.70
CA ALA A 237 -9.73 -1.39 23.01
C ALA A 237 -8.73 -1.02 24.11
N PHE A 238 -9.06 -0.03 24.91
CA PHE A 238 -8.21 0.45 25.99
C PHE A 238 -8.78 0.04 27.34
N PHE A 239 -7.95 -0.61 28.16
CA PHE A 239 -8.31 -1.02 29.51
C PHE A 239 -7.55 -0.19 30.56
N TYR A 240 -8.27 0.47 31.43
CA TYR A 240 -7.70 1.31 32.48
C TYR A 240 -7.84 0.64 33.85
N GLY A 241 -6.73 0.50 34.54
CA GLY A 241 -6.66 -0.14 35.83
C GLY A 241 -6.33 0.82 36.97
N LYS A 242 -6.15 0.25 38.15
CA LYS A 242 -5.66 0.92 39.37
C LYS A 242 -4.51 0.09 39.94
N SER A 243 -3.37 0.70 40.15
CA SER A 243 -2.21 0.06 40.76
C SER A 243 -2.46 -0.22 42.24
N ALA A 244 -2.00 -1.39 42.72
CA ALA A 244 -1.91 -1.74 44.12
C ALA A 244 -0.71 -2.65 44.35
N HIS A 245 -0.26 -2.75 45.60
CA HIS A 245 0.84 -3.66 45.91
C HIS A 245 0.35 -5.09 45.90
N ALA A 246 0.94 -5.94 45.06
CA ALA A 246 0.47 -7.30 44.80
C ALA A 246 0.49 -8.22 46.07
N GLY A 247 1.43 -8.03 46.99
CA GLY A 247 1.56 -8.79 48.20
C GLY A 247 0.97 -8.11 49.45
N GLY A 248 0.73 -6.78 49.40
CA GLY A 248 0.20 -6.04 50.55
C GLY A 248 -1.31 -5.84 50.51
N ASN A 249 -1.78 -5.16 49.49
CA ASN A 249 -3.19 -4.76 49.35
C ASN A 249 -3.72 -5.06 47.94
N PRO A 250 -3.70 -6.30 47.46
CA PRO A 250 -4.12 -6.63 46.09
C PRO A 250 -5.59 -6.29 45.81
N GLN A 251 -6.44 -6.32 46.81
CA GLN A 251 -7.87 -6.01 46.74
C GLN A 251 -8.16 -4.53 46.38
N ASP A 252 -7.20 -3.63 46.60
CA ASP A 252 -7.35 -2.20 46.31
C ASP A 252 -7.04 -1.87 44.85
N GLY A 253 -6.52 -2.84 44.09
CA GLY A 253 -6.14 -2.74 42.70
C GLY A 253 -7.27 -3.11 41.72
N LYS A 254 -7.07 -2.69 40.45
CA LYS A 254 -7.83 -3.17 39.29
C LYS A 254 -6.84 -3.58 38.22
N ASN A 255 -6.76 -4.87 37.93
CA ASN A 255 -5.80 -5.38 36.94
C ASN A 255 -6.35 -5.22 35.51
N ALA A 256 -5.89 -4.19 34.81
CA ALA A 256 -6.27 -3.92 33.43
C ALA A 256 -5.82 -5.02 32.46
N LEU A 257 -4.63 -5.60 32.70
CA LEU A 257 -4.13 -6.69 31.86
C LEU A 257 -5.00 -7.95 31.96
N ALA A 258 -5.44 -8.31 33.17
CA ALA A 258 -6.35 -9.45 33.37
C ALA A 258 -7.69 -9.22 32.61
N ALA A 259 -8.22 -8.00 32.65
CA ALA A 259 -9.42 -7.64 31.90
C ALA A 259 -9.20 -7.74 30.39
N ALA A 260 -8.07 -7.23 29.87
CA ALA A 260 -7.72 -7.29 28.46
C ALA A 260 -7.55 -8.74 27.96
N VAL A 261 -6.86 -9.60 28.72
CA VAL A 261 -6.68 -11.02 28.39
C VAL A 261 -8.03 -11.74 28.36
N THR A 262 -8.89 -11.50 29.37
CA THR A 262 -10.24 -12.09 29.40
C THR A 262 -11.08 -11.65 28.21
N ALA A 263 -11.05 -10.37 27.84
CA ALA A 263 -11.73 -9.86 26.67
C ALA A 263 -11.20 -10.53 25.38
N ALA A 264 -9.88 -10.65 25.22
CA ALA A 264 -9.24 -11.30 24.09
C ALA A 264 -9.71 -12.75 23.93
N GLN A 265 -9.69 -13.54 25.00
CA GLN A 265 -10.16 -14.92 24.96
C GLN A 265 -11.64 -15.03 24.57
N ASN A 266 -12.51 -14.18 25.11
CA ASN A 266 -13.93 -14.20 24.80
C ASN A 266 -14.21 -13.78 23.36
N LEU A 267 -13.49 -12.79 22.83
CA LEU A 267 -13.62 -12.38 21.42
C LEU A 267 -13.20 -13.50 20.46
N LEU A 268 -12.09 -14.19 20.75
CA LEU A 268 -11.63 -15.32 19.92
C LEU A 268 -12.55 -16.55 20.02
N ALA A 269 -13.32 -16.67 21.10
CA ALA A 269 -14.30 -17.72 21.29
C ALA A 269 -15.63 -17.50 20.54
N ILE A 270 -15.85 -16.34 19.92
CA ILE A 270 -17.04 -16.06 19.12
C ILE A 270 -17.08 -17.03 17.93
N PRO A 271 -18.13 -17.85 17.78
CA PRO A 271 -18.18 -18.83 16.70
C PRO A 271 -18.33 -18.15 15.34
N ARG A 272 -17.78 -18.81 14.32
CA ARG A 272 -17.96 -18.36 12.93
C ARG A 272 -19.43 -18.50 12.51
N ASN A 273 -19.88 -17.60 11.66
CA ASN A 273 -21.21 -17.65 11.07
C ASN A 273 -21.22 -18.64 9.90
N SER A 274 -22.22 -19.55 9.86
CA SER A 274 -22.34 -20.54 8.78
C SER A 274 -22.84 -19.95 7.44
N LYS A 275 -23.39 -18.74 7.47
CA LYS A 275 -23.95 -18.06 6.27
C LYS A 275 -23.00 -17.04 5.65
N SER A 276 -21.87 -16.76 6.28
CA SER A 276 -20.88 -15.78 5.78
C SER A 276 -19.50 -16.09 6.39
N ASP A 277 -18.47 -15.72 5.65
CA ASP A 277 -17.11 -15.76 6.17
C ASP A 277 -16.92 -14.66 7.21
N THR A 278 -16.90 -15.08 8.49
CA THR A 278 -16.61 -14.17 9.61
C THR A 278 -15.34 -14.59 10.32
N ARG A 279 -14.50 -13.63 10.63
CA ARG A 279 -13.22 -13.86 11.33
C ARG A 279 -12.99 -12.76 12.34
N ILE A 280 -12.43 -13.14 13.49
CA ILE A 280 -11.95 -12.20 14.50
C ILE A 280 -10.47 -12.52 14.71
N ASN A 281 -9.65 -11.50 14.67
CA ASN A 281 -8.23 -11.60 14.98
C ASN A 281 -7.83 -10.51 15.97
N ILE A 282 -6.93 -10.85 16.89
CA ILE A 282 -6.31 -9.90 17.81
C ILE A 282 -4.84 -9.83 17.45
N GLY A 283 -4.45 -8.76 16.81
CA GLY A 283 -3.10 -8.60 16.26
C GLY A 283 -2.09 -8.14 17.29
N VAL A 284 -2.52 -7.36 18.30
CA VAL A 284 -1.64 -6.77 19.32
C VAL A 284 -2.33 -6.78 20.67
N LEU A 285 -1.60 -7.16 21.72
CA LEU A 285 -1.94 -6.99 23.13
C LEU A 285 -0.73 -6.36 23.82
N LYS A 286 -0.87 -5.14 24.33
CA LYS A 286 0.21 -4.37 24.99
C LYS A 286 -0.20 -4.04 26.42
#